data_3431e56e843b5b7ae12c8de2719265df
#
_entry.id   3431e56e843b5b7ae12c8de2719265df
#
_cell.length_a   1.000
_cell.length_b   1.000
_cell.length_c   1.000
_cell.angle_alpha   90.00
_cell.angle_beta   90.00
_cell.angle_gamma   90.00
#
_symmetry.space_group_name_H-M   'P 1'
#
loop_
_entity.id
_entity.type
_entity.pdbx_description
1 polymer ?
#
loop_
_entity_poly.entity_id
_entity_poly.type
_entity_poly.pdbx_seq_one_letter_code
_entity_poly.pdbx_strand_id
1 'polypeptide(L)'
;MGGPGTRLRPLTYVVPKCLLPVGGKPLLERTMRYLEGYGIKDFVLCVAYLKKQIIDTFGDGSSLKLRIEYAEADSPLGTAGQLKTAAKHVDGPFVAMNGDIVTNLNIDRLVVTHKKFGGIATIALKEFGVKVPYGHVVLGDSGSVTAFEEKPTLNYMANAGIYVMEPRLLDFIPEGRPSSLETEVFPGLISKGEKVGSYYEPAYWADVGSMADFERVNNEALSDPSIVAPPGLESI
;
A
#
# COMPACT_ATOMS: atom_id res chain seq x y z
N MET A 1 2.87 3.60 8.50
CA MET A 1 1.72 4.43 9.00
C MET A 1 2.19 5.66 9.79
N GLY A 2 3.35 6.20 9.47
CA GLY A 2 3.98 7.27 10.23
C GLY A 2 3.60 8.71 9.87
N GLY A 3 2.82 8.92 8.82
CA GLY A 3 2.50 10.27 8.31
C GLY A 3 1.31 10.95 8.99
N PRO A 4 1.29 12.33 9.06
CA PRO A 4 0.23 13.09 9.72
C PRO A 4 -1.10 13.18 8.95
N GLY A 5 -1.22 12.60 7.75
CA GLY A 5 -2.47 12.58 6.98
C GLY A 5 -3.06 13.96 6.66
N THR A 6 -2.23 14.94 6.28
CA THR A 6 -2.61 16.37 6.17
C THR A 6 -3.79 16.64 5.24
N ARG A 7 -3.98 15.84 4.18
CA ARG A 7 -5.10 15.98 3.23
C ARG A 7 -6.46 15.55 3.80
N LEU A 8 -6.45 14.88 4.98
CA LEU A 8 -7.65 14.44 5.72
C LEU A 8 -7.95 15.35 6.93
N ARG A 9 -7.28 16.49 7.05
CA ARG A 9 -7.62 17.50 8.06
C ARG A 9 -9.01 18.06 7.81
N PRO A 10 -9.82 18.33 8.88
CA PRO A 10 -9.40 18.39 10.29
C PRO A 10 -9.39 17.05 11.04
N LEU A 11 -9.90 15.94 10.47
CA LEU A 11 -10.03 14.66 11.18
C LEU A 11 -8.69 14.17 11.74
N THR A 12 -7.63 14.28 10.95
CA THR A 12 -6.30 13.79 11.33
C THR A 12 -5.51 14.67 12.28
N TYR A 13 -6.10 15.77 12.79
CA TYR A 13 -5.54 16.46 13.95
C TYR A 13 -5.69 15.66 15.24
N VAL A 14 -6.77 14.87 15.35
CA VAL A 14 -7.17 14.19 16.59
C VAL A 14 -7.18 12.67 16.47
N VAL A 15 -7.30 12.13 15.26
CA VAL A 15 -7.34 10.68 15.00
C VAL A 15 -6.30 10.33 13.94
N PRO A 16 -5.40 9.35 14.15
CA PRO A 16 -4.49 8.92 13.10
C PRO A 16 -5.28 8.34 11.91
N LYS A 17 -4.83 8.63 10.69
CA LYS A 17 -5.50 8.24 9.44
C LYS A 17 -5.95 6.78 9.42
N CYS A 18 -5.10 5.88 9.89
CA CYS A 18 -5.37 4.44 9.90
C CYS A 18 -6.47 4.00 10.89
N LEU A 19 -6.89 4.88 11.80
CA LEU A 19 -8.03 4.65 12.70
C LEU A 19 -9.34 5.26 12.19
N LEU A 20 -9.31 6.03 11.09
CA LEU A 20 -10.55 6.53 10.49
C LEU A 20 -11.43 5.34 10.04
N PRO A 21 -12.75 5.42 10.31
CA PRO A 21 -13.66 4.30 10.02
C PRO A 21 -13.96 4.21 8.52
N VAL A 22 -13.74 3.06 7.93
CA VAL A 22 -14.19 2.70 6.59
C VAL A 22 -15.20 1.56 6.71
N GLY A 23 -16.43 1.78 6.24
CA GLY A 23 -17.53 0.82 6.40
C GLY A 23 -17.74 0.39 7.87
N GLY A 24 -17.60 1.33 8.84
CA GLY A 24 -17.87 1.11 10.25
C GLY A 24 -16.73 0.51 11.08
N LYS A 25 -15.55 0.23 10.50
CA LYS A 25 -14.38 -0.28 11.24
C LYS A 25 -13.14 0.53 10.93
N PRO A 26 -12.17 0.64 11.87
CA PRO A 26 -10.89 1.29 11.60
C PRO A 26 -10.24 0.73 10.33
N LEU A 27 -9.72 1.61 9.49
CA LEU A 27 -9.06 1.22 8.23
C LEU A 27 -7.96 0.17 8.45
N LEU A 28 -7.15 0.33 9.51
CA LEU A 28 -6.10 -0.62 9.85
C LEU A 28 -6.66 -1.99 10.29
N GLU A 29 -7.79 -2.02 11.03
CA GLU A 29 -8.44 -3.28 11.36
C GLU A 29 -8.85 -4.03 10.09
N ARG A 30 -9.42 -3.31 9.11
CA ARG A 30 -9.79 -3.91 7.81
C ARG A 30 -8.59 -4.48 7.08
N THR A 31 -7.49 -3.72 7.02
CA THR A 31 -6.24 -4.20 6.41
C THR A 31 -5.75 -5.47 7.10
N MET A 32 -5.74 -5.52 8.43
CA MET A 32 -5.32 -6.71 9.16
C MET A 32 -6.27 -7.89 8.94
N ARG A 33 -7.59 -7.67 8.94
CA ARG A 33 -8.59 -8.72 8.65
C ARG A 33 -8.50 -9.24 7.22
N TYR A 34 -8.27 -8.35 6.26
CA TYR A 34 -8.02 -8.74 4.88
C TYR A 34 -6.80 -9.66 4.76
N LEU A 35 -5.69 -9.31 5.38
CA LEU A 35 -4.47 -10.13 5.37
C LEU A 35 -4.63 -11.42 6.20
N GLU A 36 -5.40 -11.39 7.29
CA GLU A 36 -5.76 -12.59 8.06
C GLU A 36 -6.48 -13.62 7.20
N GLY A 37 -7.34 -13.19 6.27
CA GLY A 37 -8.02 -14.07 5.32
C GLY A 37 -7.06 -14.88 4.43
N TYR A 38 -5.81 -14.44 4.27
CA TYR A 38 -4.71 -15.16 3.62
C TYR A 38 -3.79 -15.89 4.63
N GLY A 39 -4.23 -16.03 5.88
CA GLY A 39 -3.48 -16.74 6.92
C GLY A 39 -2.37 -15.94 7.60
N ILE A 40 -2.22 -14.64 7.27
CA ILE A 40 -1.23 -13.76 7.90
C ILE A 40 -1.78 -13.32 9.27
N LYS A 41 -1.14 -13.76 10.35
CA LYS A 41 -1.56 -13.46 11.73
C LYS A 41 -0.56 -12.65 12.52
N ASP A 42 0.65 -12.50 12.01
CA ASP A 42 1.75 -11.77 12.63
C ASP A 42 1.93 -10.44 11.95
N PHE A 43 1.81 -9.36 12.69
CA PHE A 43 1.86 -8.00 12.17
C PHE A 43 2.90 -7.17 12.91
N VAL A 44 3.69 -6.43 12.15
CA VAL A 44 4.55 -5.37 12.67
C VAL A 44 3.99 -4.03 12.19
N LEU A 45 3.47 -3.25 13.12
CA LEU A 45 2.91 -1.93 12.82
C LEU A 45 3.98 -0.85 12.98
N CYS A 46 4.46 -0.32 11.85
CA CYS A 46 5.41 0.80 11.86
C CYS A 46 4.67 2.10 12.15
N VAL A 47 4.83 2.66 13.34
CA VAL A 47 4.04 3.80 13.86
C VAL A 47 4.92 4.98 14.26
N ALA A 48 4.40 6.21 14.07
CA ALA A 48 5.02 7.46 14.53
C ALA A 48 3.97 8.45 15.01
N TYR A 49 3.28 9.14 14.09
CA TYR A 49 2.28 10.16 14.41
C TYR A 49 1.09 9.56 15.16
N LEU A 50 0.74 10.16 16.30
CA LEU A 50 -0.34 9.69 17.19
C LEU A 50 -0.25 8.19 17.55
N LYS A 51 0.97 7.65 17.62
CA LYS A 51 1.25 6.21 17.83
C LYS A 51 0.53 5.63 19.04
N LYS A 52 0.41 6.41 20.14
CA LYS A 52 -0.26 5.97 21.35
C LYS A 52 -1.70 5.54 21.10
N GLN A 53 -2.46 6.28 20.29
CA GLN A 53 -3.85 5.92 19.98
C GLN A 53 -3.94 4.59 19.22
N ILE A 54 -2.98 4.31 18.33
CA ILE A 54 -2.94 3.05 17.57
C ILE A 54 -2.66 1.90 18.53
N ILE A 55 -1.66 2.07 19.41
CA ILE A 55 -1.29 1.07 20.42
C ILE A 55 -2.45 0.83 21.40
N ASP A 56 -3.09 1.88 21.91
CA ASP A 56 -4.23 1.79 22.82
C ASP A 56 -5.44 1.10 22.16
N THR A 57 -5.61 1.24 20.83
CA THR A 57 -6.74 0.64 20.11
C THR A 57 -6.56 -0.86 19.88
N PHE A 58 -5.37 -1.32 19.54
CA PHE A 58 -5.15 -2.69 19.09
C PHE A 58 -4.39 -3.56 20.09
N GLY A 59 -3.70 -2.94 21.07
CA GLY A 59 -2.88 -3.67 22.05
C GLY A 59 -1.90 -4.64 21.39
N ASP A 60 -1.81 -5.84 21.91
CA ASP A 60 -0.99 -6.93 21.35
C ASP A 60 -1.72 -7.73 20.24
N GLY A 61 -2.93 -7.32 19.84
CA GLY A 61 -3.73 -7.98 18.84
C GLY A 61 -4.59 -9.15 19.35
N SER A 62 -4.49 -9.53 20.61
CA SER A 62 -5.21 -10.68 21.17
C SER A 62 -6.73 -10.57 21.05
N SER A 63 -7.29 -9.36 21.18
CA SER A 63 -8.72 -9.08 20.98
C SER A 63 -9.20 -9.39 19.55
N LEU A 64 -8.29 -9.33 18.59
CA LEU A 64 -8.52 -9.67 17.19
C LEU A 64 -8.06 -11.10 16.84
N LYS A 65 -7.52 -11.86 17.77
CA LYS A 65 -6.86 -13.16 17.57
C LYS A 65 -5.66 -13.08 16.61
N LEU A 66 -4.98 -11.95 16.62
CA LEU A 66 -3.76 -11.66 15.88
C LEU A 66 -2.59 -11.45 16.85
N ARG A 67 -1.37 -11.42 16.32
CA ARG A 67 -0.17 -10.96 17.05
C ARG A 67 0.29 -9.65 16.43
N ILE A 68 0.39 -8.62 17.27
CA ILE A 68 0.80 -7.28 16.85
C ILE A 68 2.02 -6.85 17.64
N GLU A 69 3.08 -6.54 16.91
CA GLU A 69 4.25 -5.86 17.42
C GLU A 69 4.34 -4.45 16.83
N TYR A 70 5.03 -3.57 17.54
CA TYR A 70 5.15 -2.16 17.14
C TYR A 70 6.59 -1.79 16.86
N ALA A 71 6.84 -1.29 15.66
CA ALA A 71 8.09 -0.65 15.29
C ALA A 71 7.87 0.87 15.36
N GLU A 72 8.32 1.46 16.48
CA GLU A 72 8.05 2.84 16.81
C GLU A 72 9.14 3.79 16.30
N ALA A 73 8.73 4.94 15.78
CA ALA A 73 9.59 6.09 15.53
C ALA A 73 9.08 7.32 16.28
N ASP A 74 9.96 8.25 16.60
CA ASP A 74 9.60 9.50 17.28
C ASP A 74 9.10 10.57 16.31
N SER A 75 9.41 10.42 15.03
CA SER A 75 8.96 11.29 13.95
C SER A 75 8.70 10.51 12.67
N PRO A 76 7.94 11.07 11.70
CA PRO A 76 7.75 10.43 10.40
C PRO A 76 9.06 10.24 9.65
N LEU A 77 9.38 9.01 9.28
CA LEU A 77 10.61 8.64 8.57
C LEU A 77 10.40 8.36 7.07
N GLY A 78 9.24 8.66 6.52
CA GLY A 78 8.87 8.28 5.14
C GLY A 78 8.58 6.78 5.02
N THR A 79 8.26 6.30 3.80
CA THR A 79 7.83 4.90 3.58
C THR A 79 8.94 3.90 3.87
N ALA A 80 10.15 4.16 3.41
CA ALA A 80 11.29 3.28 3.64
C ALA A 80 11.84 3.38 5.07
N GLY A 81 12.03 4.57 5.60
CA GLY A 81 12.55 4.73 6.96
C GLY A 81 11.62 4.14 8.02
N GLN A 82 10.30 4.23 7.84
CA GLN A 82 9.33 3.52 8.69
C GLN A 82 9.49 2.01 8.57
N LEU A 83 9.66 1.48 7.36
CA LEU A 83 9.87 0.06 7.14
C LEU A 83 11.18 -0.42 7.80
N LYS A 84 12.25 0.37 7.74
CA LYS A 84 13.55 0.04 8.39
C LYS A 84 13.41 -0.18 9.90
N THR A 85 12.48 0.53 10.57
CA THR A 85 12.26 0.31 12.02
C THR A 85 11.76 -1.09 12.35
N ALA A 86 11.15 -1.78 11.39
CA ALA A 86 10.66 -3.15 11.54
C ALA A 86 11.77 -4.22 11.35
N ALA A 87 12.98 -3.86 10.97
CA ALA A 87 14.04 -4.82 10.58
C ALA A 87 14.31 -5.91 11.62
N LYS A 88 14.26 -5.58 12.92
CA LYS A 88 14.49 -6.54 14.01
C LYS A 88 13.38 -7.57 14.20
N HIS A 89 12.22 -7.36 13.57
CA HIS A 89 11.03 -8.22 13.65
C HIS A 89 10.85 -9.09 12.41
N VAL A 90 11.78 -8.99 11.44
CA VAL A 90 11.65 -9.66 10.13
C VAL A 90 12.79 -10.65 9.97
N ASP A 91 12.46 -11.93 9.84
CA ASP A 91 13.40 -13.05 9.69
C ASP A 91 13.23 -13.86 8.38
N GLY A 92 12.21 -13.54 7.59
CA GLY A 92 11.92 -14.16 6.30
C GLY A 92 11.18 -13.22 5.35
N PRO A 93 10.83 -13.68 4.14
CA PRO A 93 10.03 -12.89 3.19
C PRO A 93 8.73 -12.41 3.82
N PHE A 94 8.38 -11.16 3.59
CA PHE A 94 7.23 -10.53 4.24
C PHE A 94 6.39 -9.71 3.27
N VAL A 95 5.11 -9.55 3.60
CA VAL A 95 4.20 -8.62 2.92
C VAL A 95 4.31 -7.26 3.61
N ALA A 96 4.63 -6.23 2.85
CA ALA A 96 4.55 -4.83 3.30
C ALA A 96 3.38 -4.14 2.60
N MET A 97 2.59 -3.38 3.36
CA MET A 97 1.42 -2.69 2.83
C MET A 97 1.27 -1.31 3.45
N ASN A 98 0.94 -0.32 2.65
CA ASN A 98 0.55 0.99 3.14
C ASN A 98 -0.76 0.88 3.93
N GLY A 99 -0.82 1.48 5.11
CA GLY A 99 -1.95 1.34 6.03
C GLY A 99 -3.17 2.21 5.67
N ASP A 100 -3.24 2.73 4.46
CA ASP A 100 -4.31 3.57 3.93
C ASP A 100 -4.97 2.99 2.67
N ILE A 101 -4.68 1.74 2.35
CA ILE A 101 -5.18 1.05 1.18
C ILE A 101 -6.36 0.15 1.55
N VAL A 102 -7.39 0.18 0.72
CA VAL A 102 -8.50 -0.78 0.68
C VAL A 102 -8.42 -1.53 -0.64
N THR A 103 -8.40 -2.85 -0.61
CA THR A 103 -8.24 -3.68 -1.80
C THR A 103 -8.77 -5.11 -1.59
N ASN A 104 -9.10 -5.78 -2.69
CA ASN A 104 -9.36 -7.22 -2.76
C ASN A 104 -8.34 -7.96 -3.65
N LEU A 105 -7.16 -7.38 -3.88
CA LEU A 105 -6.05 -8.00 -4.62
C LEU A 105 -5.65 -9.34 -3.97
N ASN A 106 -5.37 -10.37 -4.77
CA ASN A 106 -5.02 -11.69 -4.25
C ASN A 106 -3.58 -11.77 -3.75
N ILE A 107 -3.41 -11.77 -2.42
CA ILE A 107 -2.09 -11.79 -1.76
C ILE A 107 -1.34 -13.12 -2.00
N ASP A 108 -2.04 -14.26 -2.05
CA ASP A 108 -1.40 -15.55 -2.33
C ASP A 108 -0.76 -15.56 -3.71
N ARG A 109 -1.46 -15.02 -4.72
CA ARG A 109 -0.91 -14.90 -6.08
C ARG A 109 0.28 -13.96 -6.14
N LEU A 110 0.24 -12.85 -5.41
CA LEU A 110 1.37 -11.92 -5.29
C LEU A 110 2.58 -12.64 -4.68
N VAL A 111 2.40 -13.39 -3.58
CA VAL A 111 3.47 -14.18 -2.93
C VAL A 111 4.02 -15.27 -3.86
N VAL A 112 3.14 -16.00 -4.56
CA VAL A 112 3.57 -17.02 -5.54
C VAL A 112 4.36 -16.39 -6.68
N THR A 113 3.94 -15.22 -7.17
CA THR A 113 4.66 -14.48 -8.23
C THR A 113 6.04 -14.06 -7.75
N HIS A 114 6.15 -13.53 -6.53
CA HIS A 114 7.42 -13.16 -5.93
C HIS A 114 8.40 -14.35 -5.85
N LYS A 115 7.92 -15.48 -5.30
CA LYS A 115 8.73 -16.71 -5.20
C LYS A 115 9.22 -17.21 -6.56
N LYS A 116 8.36 -17.17 -7.59
CA LYS A 116 8.73 -17.56 -8.96
C LYS A 116 9.74 -16.61 -9.60
N PHE A 117 9.59 -15.32 -9.36
CA PHE A 117 10.46 -14.29 -9.90
C PHE A 117 11.86 -14.32 -9.26
N GLY A 118 11.95 -14.63 -7.96
CA GLY A 118 13.22 -14.74 -7.22
C GLY A 118 13.99 -13.43 -7.13
N GLY A 119 13.29 -12.32 -7.01
CA GLY A 119 13.87 -10.97 -6.83
C GLY A 119 13.93 -10.54 -5.37
N ILE A 120 14.46 -9.34 -5.14
CA ILE A 120 14.54 -8.73 -3.81
C ILE A 120 13.19 -8.17 -3.34
N ALA A 121 12.34 -7.79 -4.29
CA ALA A 121 10.98 -7.33 -4.05
C ALA A 121 10.08 -7.61 -5.25
N THR A 122 8.77 -7.70 -5.00
CA THR A 122 7.71 -7.66 -6.02
C THR A 122 6.70 -6.61 -5.62
N ILE A 123 6.42 -5.68 -6.53
CA ILE A 123 5.50 -4.55 -6.35
C ILE A 123 4.16 -4.94 -6.96
N ALA A 124 3.07 -4.86 -6.19
CA ALA A 124 1.73 -4.93 -6.75
C ALA A 124 1.43 -3.64 -7.51
N LEU A 125 0.80 -3.79 -8.68
CA LEU A 125 0.48 -2.68 -9.57
C LEU A 125 -1.03 -2.45 -9.65
N LYS A 126 -1.40 -1.20 -9.89
CA LYS A 126 -2.75 -0.76 -10.23
C LYS A 126 -2.70 -0.05 -11.57
N GLU A 127 -3.59 -0.42 -12.47
CA GLU A 127 -3.79 0.30 -13.72
C GLU A 127 -4.67 1.54 -13.51
N PHE A 128 -4.22 2.67 -14.04
CA PHE A 128 -4.95 3.92 -14.10
C PHE A 128 -5.12 4.38 -15.54
N GLY A 129 -6.34 4.84 -15.86
CA GLY A 129 -6.64 5.51 -17.12
C GLY A 129 -6.78 7.01 -16.92
N VAL A 130 -5.96 7.80 -17.62
CA VAL A 130 -6.05 9.27 -17.64
C VAL A 130 -6.67 9.72 -18.95
N LYS A 131 -7.84 10.35 -18.88
CA LYS A 131 -8.45 10.99 -20.06
C LYS A 131 -7.68 12.23 -20.44
N VAL A 132 -7.11 12.24 -21.62
CA VAL A 132 -6.45 13.41 -22.18
C VAL A 132 -7.50 14.28 -22.86
N PRO A 133 -7.64 15.59 -22.55
CA PRO A 133 -8.70 16.42 -23.13
C PRO A 133 -8.43 16.89 -24.55
N TYR A 134 -7.29 16.49 -25.14
CA TYR A 134 -6.84 16.88 -26.47
C TYR A 134 -6.52 15.67 -27.33
N GLY A 135 -6.47 15.86 -28.66
CA GLY A 135 -5.98 14.84 -29.59
C GLY A 135 -4.54 14.45 -29.32
N HIS A 136 -4.27 13.16 -29.20
CA HIS A 136 -2.91 12.60 -29.15
C HIS A 136 -2.39 12.38 -30.55
N VAL A 137 -1.23 12.93 -30.84
CA VAL A 137 -0.58 12.85 -32.16
C VAL A 137 0.73 12.09 -32.02
N VAL A 138 0.89 11.04 -32.83
CA VAL A 138 2.16 10.31 -32.93
C VAL A 138 2.93 10.84 -34.12
N LEU A 139 4.13 11.32 -33.84
CA LEU A 139 5.05 11.82 -34.89
C LEU A 139 5.96 10.70 -35.38
N GLY A 140 6.08 10.62 -36.70
CA GLY A 140 7.09 9.81 -37.37
C GLY A 140 8.32 10.65 -37.74
N ASP A 141 9.21 10.03 -38.50
CA ASP A 141 10.40 10.70 -39.03
C ASP A 141 10.03 11.89 -39.92
N SER A 142 10.86 12.91 -39.93
CA SER A 142 10.71 14.13 -40.74
C SER A 142 9.45 14.96 -40.44
N GLY A 143 8.85 14.80 -39.25
CA GLY A 143 7.69 15.58 -38.84
C GLY A 143 6.35 15.10 -39.44
N SER A 144 6.32 13.91 -40.03
CA SER A 144 5.06 13.27 -40.47
C SER A 144 4.20 12.88 -39.27
N VAL A 145 2.86 12.93 -39.40
CA VAL A 145 1.92 12.39 -38.45
C VAL A 145 1.61 10.94 -38.84
N THR A 146 1.89 9.99 -37.94
CA THR A 146 1.68 8.56 -38.18
C THR A 146 0.42 8.00 -37.49
N ALA A 147 -0.07 8.67 -36.44
CA ALA A 147 -1.33 8.35 -35.83
C ALA A 147 -1.98 9.58 -35.18
N PHE A 148 -3.29 9.58 -35.08
CA PHE A 148 -4.09 10.60 -34.40
C PHE A 148 -5.23 9.92 -33.66
N GLU A 149 -5.37 10.20 -32.36
CA GLU A 149 -6.45 9.70 -31.52
C GLU A 149 -7.05 10.86 -30.74
N GLU A 150 -8.35 11.15 -30.94
CA GLU A 150 -9.03 12.26 -30.28
C GLU A 150 -9.43 11.86 -28.86
N LYS A 151 -8.96 12.66 -27.88
CA LYS A 151 -9.28 12.52 -26.45
C LYS A 151 -9.06 11.09 -25.90
N PRO A 152 -7.90 10.51 -26.09
CA PRO A 152 -7.63 9.14 -25.68
C PRO A 152 -7.65 8.99 -24.16
N THR A 153 -7.80 7.74 -23.71
CA THR A 153 -7.48 7.35 -22.35
C THR A 153 -6.10 6.71 -22.33
N LEU A 154 -5.13 7.37 -21.74
CA LEU A 154 -3.79 6.84 -21.58
C LEU A 154 -3.71 5.99 -20.32
N ASN A 155 -3.44 4.70 -20.48
CA ASN A 155 -3.29 3.79 -19.36
C ASN A 155 -1.84 3.68 -18.92
N TYR A 156 -1.63 3.66 -17.59
CA TYR A 156 -0.32 3.42 -16.99
C TYR A 156 -0.43 2.57 -15.74
N MET A 157 0.64 1.83 -15.44
CA MET A 157 0.75 1.03 -14.23
C MET A 157 1.37 1.86 -13.11
N ALA A 158 0.66 1.95 -11.99
CA ALA A 158 1.12 2.64 -10.79
C ALA A 158 1.41 1.65 -9.67
N ASN A 159 2.27 2.04 -8.75
CA ASN A 159 2.55 1.33 -7.52
C ASN A 159 1.29 1.30 -6.63
N ALA A 160 0.81 0.10 -6.31
CA ALA A 160 -0.37 -0.08 -5.45
C ALA A 160 -0.07 0.03 -3.95
N GLY A 161 1.19 0.24 -3.54
CA GLY A 161 1.58 0.33 -2.14
C GLY A 161 1.48 -1.00 -1.38
N ILE A 162 1.57 -2.10 -2.09
CA ILE A 162 1.54 -3.47 -1.57
C ILE A 162 2.73 -4.22 -2.18
N TYR A 163 3.48 -4.91 -1.34
CA TYR A 163 4.76 -5.50 -1.74
C TYR A 163 4.96 -6.86 -1.09
N VAL A 164 5.68 -7.74 -1.75
CA VAL A 164 6.41 -8.84 -1.10
C VAL A 164 7.89 -8.53 -1.19
N MET A 165 8.58 -8.63 -0.08
CA MET A 165 9.98 -8.22 0.05
C MET A 165 10.81 -9.28 0.75
N GLU A 166 12.07 -9.43 0.34
CA GLU A 166 13.09 -10.18 1.06
C GLU A 166 13.71 -9.34 2.19
N PRO A 167 14.05 -9.94 3.35
CA PRO A 167 14.65 -9.20 4.48
C PRO A 167 15.87 -8.38 4.09
N ARG A 168 16.71 -8.88 3.17
CA ARG A 168 17.91 -8.18 2.69
C ARG A 168 17.62 -6.83 2.01
N LEU A 169 16.37 -6.55 1.61
CA LEU A 169 15.99 -5.23 1.11
C LEU A 169 16.19 -4.15 2.18
N LEU A 170 15.96 -4.50 3.44
CA LEU A 170 16.08 -3.57 4.56
C LEU A 170 17.53 -3.05 4.73
N ASP A 171 18.55 -3.77 4.23
CA ASP A 171 19.95 -3.34 4.27
C ASP A 171 20.23 -2.16 3.30
N PHE A 172 19.38 -1.99 2.29
CA PHE A 172 19.48 -0.86 1.35
C PHE A 172 18.78 0.41 1.86
N ILE A 173 18.08 0.33 3.00
CA ILE A 173 17.40 1.47 3.60
C ILE A 173 18.34 2.15 4.60
N PRO A 174 18.62 3.45 4.45
CA PRO A 174 19.46 4.18 5.39
C PRO A 174 18.78 4.28 6.77
N GLU A 175 19.60 4.13 7.83
CA GLU A 175 19.13 4.26 9.20
C GLU A 175 19.03 5.72 9.65
N GLY A 176 18.10 5.96 10.58
CA GLY A 176 18.04 7.21 11.36
C GLY A 176 17.62 8.47 10.58
N ARG A 177 17.22 8.35 9.30
CA ARG A 177 16.76 9.49 8.52
C ARG A 177 15.49 9.16 7.71
N PRO A 178 14.70 10.20 7.37
CA PRO A 178 13.60 10.02 6.42
C PRO A 178 14.10 9.48 5.08
N SER A 179 13.39 8.47 4.54
CA SER A 179 13.64 7.91 3.21
C SER A 179 12.36 7.32 2.63
N SER A 180 12.30 7.25 1.29
CA SER A 180 11.14 6.78 0.54
C SER A 180 11.48 5.51 -0.24
N LEU A 181 10.59 4.53 -0.21
CA LEU A 181 10.68 3.35 -1.07
C LEU A 181 10.63 3.76 -2.56
N GLU A 182 9.76 4.70 -2.89
CA GLU A 182 9.40 5.06 -4.26
C GLU A 182 10.46 5.94 -4.94
N THR A 183 11.01 6.89 -4.20
CA THR A 183 11.93 7.90 -4.78
C THR A 183 13.41 7.61 -4.51
N GLU A 184 13.71 6.71 -3.57
CA GLU A 184 15.10 6.41 -3.18
C GLU A 184 15.43 4.93 -3.28
N VAL A 185 14.68 4.06 -2.60
CA VAL A 185 15.07 2.65 -2.44
C VAL A 185 14.87 1.86 -3.73
N PHE A 186 13.67 1.86 -4.31
CA PHE A 186 13.42 1.13 -5.56
C PHE A 186 14.29 1.62 -6.73
N PRO A 187 14.42 2.94 -7.00
CA PRO A 187 15.35 3.40 -8.02
C PRO A 187 16.79 2.99 -7.73
N GLY A 188 17.23 3.05 -6.47
CA GLY A 188 18.56 2.62 -6.05
C GLY A 188 18.82 1.13 -6.24
N LEU A 189 17.84 0.27 -5.95
CA LEU A 189 17.93 -1.17 -6.18
C LEU A 189 18.05 -1.47 -7.68
N ILE A 190 17.18 -0.88 -8.50
CA ILE A 190 17.18 -1.09 -9.95
C ILE A 190 18.52 -0.63 -10.57
N SER A 191 19.03 0.52 -10.15
CA SER A 191 20.31 1.03 -10.63
C SER A 191 21.52 0.15 -10.29
N LYS A 192 21.42 -0.61 -9.18
CA LYS A 192 22.43 -1.59 -8.76
C LYS A 192 22.24 -2.98 -9.37
N GLY A 193 21.27 -3.14 -10.25
CA GLY A 193 21.00 -4.42 -10.92
C GLY A 193 20.24 -5.44 -10.06
N GLU A 194 19.69 -5.02 -8.91
CA GLU A 194 18.82 -5.88 -8.11
C GLU A 194 17.50 -6.15 -8.83
N LYS A 195 17.01 -7.39 -8.71
CA LYS A 195 15.78 -7.80 -9.38
C LYS A 195 14.56 -7.33 -8.58
N VAL A 196 13.84 -6.34 -9.12
CA VAL A 196 12.55 -5.88 -8.61
C VAL A 196 11.47 -6.34 -9.59
N GLY A 197 10.55 -7.21 -9.14
CA GLY A 197 9.46 -7.75 -9.93
C GLY A 197 8.19 -6.92 -9.79
N SER A 198 7.20 -7.27 -10.62
CA SER A 198 5.87 -6.68 -10.56
C SER A 198 4.79 -7.75 -10.59
N TYR A 199 3.62 -7.41 -10.03
CA TYR A 199 2.41 -8.21 -10.09
C TYR A 199 1.21 -7.33 -10.40
N TYR A 200 0.41 -7.71 -11.36
CA TYR A 200 -0.83 -7.05 -11.74
C TYR A 200 -1.96 -8.05 -11.89
N GLU A 201 -3.09 -7.71 -11.32
CA GLU A 201 -4.39 -8.29 -11.65
C GLU A 201 -5.47 -7.22 -11.53
N PRO A 202 -6.58 -7.33 -12.31
CA PRO A 202 -7.73 -6.48 -12.08
C PRO A 202 -8.30 -6.72 -10.68
N ALA A 203 -8.24 -5.70 -9.84
CA ALA A 203 -8.73 -5.76 -8.46
C ALA A 203 -9.29 -4.41 -8.05
N TYR A 204 -10.23 -4.41 -7.09
CA TYR A 204 -10.58 -3.19 -6.40
C TYR A 204 -9.35 -2.66 -5.65
N TRP A 205 -9.10 -1.37 -5.78
CA TRP A 205 -8.04 -0.70 -5.09
C TRP A 205 -8.38 0.77 -4.87
N ALA A 206 -8.25 1.23 -3.65
CA ALA A 206 -8.40 2.63 -3.30
C ALA A 206 -7.41 3.00 -2.20
N ASP A 207 -6.80 4.19 -2.33
CA ASP A 207 -6.09 4.82 -1.23
C ASP A 207 -7.05 5.81 -0.55
N VAL A 208 -7.08 5.82 0.78
CA VAL A 208 -7.86 6.78 1.56
C VAL A 208 -6.99 7.99 1.82
N GLY A 209 -6.65 8.73 0.76
CA GLY A 209 -5.66 9.82 0.80
C GLY A 209 -6.22 11.20 1.09
N SER A 210 -7.46 11.47 0.76
CA SER A 210 -8.16 12.76 0.90
C SER A 210 -9.56 12.59 1.47
N MET A 211 -10.24 13.70 1.82
CA MET A 211 -11.65 13.66 2.26
C MET A 211 -12.56 13.08 1.18
N ALA A 212 -12.34 13.44 -0.07
CA ALA A 212 -13.12 12.90 -1.19
C ALA A 212 -12.92 11.38 -1.35
N ASP A 213 -11.68 10.88 -1.19
CA ASP A 213 -11.41 9.44 -1.20
C ASP A 213 -12.07 8.74 -0.01
N PHE A 214 -12.00 9.35 1.18
CA PHE A 214 -12.63 8.82 2.39
C PHE A 214 -14.15 8.68 2.23
N GLU A 215 -14.83 9.70 1.71
CA GLU A 215 -16.26 9.66 1.43
C GLU A 215 -16.60 8.63 0.35
N ARG A 216 -15.85 8.64 -0.76
CA ARG A 216 -16.04 7.69 -1.86
C ARG A 216 -15.90 6.25 -1.39
N VAL A 217 -14.81 5.90 -0.72
CA VAL A 217 -14.54 4.53 -0.26
C VAL A 217 -15.58 4.06 0.77
N ASN A 218 -16.06 4.97 1.66
CA ASN A 218 -17.15 4.63 2.56
C ASN A 218 -18.46 4.34 1.83
N ASN A 219 -18.83 5.16 0.83
CA ASN A 219 -20.03 4.95 0.04
C ASN A 219 -19.96 3.65 -0.78
N GLU A 220 -18.80 3.37 -1.37
CA GLU A 220 -18.54 2.11 -2.07
C GLU A 220 -18.63 0.91 -1.13
N ALA A 221 -18.06 0.99 0.07
CA ALA A 221 -18.12 -0.08 1.08
C ALA A 221 -19.54 -0.33 1.64
N LEU A 222 -20.40 0.69 1.64
CA LEU A 222 -21.81 0.55 2.00
C LEU A 222 -22.63 -0.08 0.87
N SER A 223 -22.29 0.23 -0.38
CA SER A 223 -22.97 -0.27 -1.57
C SER A 223 -22.52 -1.70 -1.93
N ASP A 224 -21.25 -2.00 -1.73
CA ASP A 224 -20.64 -3.30 -1.97
C ASP A 224 -19.71 -3.66 -0.80
N PRO A 225 -20.23 -4.33 0.24
CA PRO A 225 -19.42 -4.76 1.37
C PRO A 225 -18.26 -5.71 1.00
N SER A 226 -18.30 -6.36 -0.18
CA SER A 226 -17.25 -7.30 -0.61
C SER A 226 -15.89 -6.63 -0.78
N ILE A 227 -15.85 -5.34 -1.13
CA ILE A 227 -14.59 -4.59 -1.31
C ILE A 227 -13.79 -4.42 0.00
N VAL A 228 -14.43 -4.61 1.14
CA VAL A 228 -13.84 -4.52 2.47
C VAL A 228 -13.94 -5.83 3.26
N ALA A 229 -14.51 -6.87 2.66
CA ALA A 229 -14.61 -8.19 3.28
C ALA A 229 -13.28 -8.95 3.18
N PRO A 230 -12.93 -9.75 4.18
CA PRO A 230 -11.84 -10.71 4.05
C PRO A 230 -12.15 -11.72 2.93
N PRO A 231 -11.14 -12.22 2.20
CA PRO A 231 -11.34 -13.25 1.19
C PRO A 231 -12.02 -14.50 1.80
N GLY A 232 -12.95 -15.09 1.04
CA GLY A 232 -13.73 -16.26 1.47
C GLY A 232 -14.99 -15.97 2.28
N LEU A 233 -15.33 -14.69 2.56
CA LEU A 233 -16.60 -14.27 3.17
C LEU A 233 -17.53 -13.57 2.17
N GLU A 234 -17.30 -13.76 0.88
CA GLU A 234 -18.05 -13.10 -0.22
C GLU A 234 -19.51 -13.58 -0.36
N SER A 235 -19.97 -14.48 0.52
CA SER A 235 -21.31 -15.07 0.46
C SER A 235 -21.85 -15.42 1.85
N ILE A 236 -22.25 -14.41 2.62
CA ILE A 236 -23.26 -14.56 3.69
C ILE A 236 -24.23 -13.38 3.59
#